data_90fd1f660cfb4427e9e74686e2ad1321
#
_entry.id   90fd1f660cfb4427e9e74686e2ad1321
#
_cell.length_a   1.000
_cell.length_b   1.000
_cell.length_c   1.000
_cell.angle_alpha   90.00
_cell.angle_beta   90.00
_cell.angle_gamma   90.00
#
_symmetry.space_group_name_H-M   'P 1'
#
loop_
_entity.id
_entity.type
_entity.pdbx_description
1 polymer ?
#
loop_
_entity_poly.entity_id
_entity_poly.type
_entity_poly.pdbx_seq_one_letter_code
_entity_poly.pdbx_strand_id
1 'polypeptide(L)'
;MTPATAALKKAGISYRLYEYDADGQHHDFGHHAAEELGRDQAEVCKTLLIHHEKSSVTTVVPVNCKLNLKRAAKIAGLKNAEMMEPAAAERATGYVVGGISPLGQKRRTQLTIVDASLQGKKEILVSGGKRGLSVGLAPDDLIKATGGVFGDIADPE
;
A
#
# COMPACT_ATOMS: atom_id res chain seq x y z
N MET A 1 -11.14 -14.69 4.29
CA MET A 1 -9.88 -14.16 4.89
C MET A 1 -8.79 -14.10 3.84
N THR A 2 -8.14 -12.95 3.74
CA THR A 2 -7.02 -12.75 2.80
C THR A 2 -5.70 -12.93 3.53
N PRO A 3 -4.58 -13.09 2.80
CA PRO A 3 -3.26 -13.09 3.45
C PRO A 3 -3.00 -11.82 4.27
N ALA A 4 -3.52 -10.66 3.81
CA ALA A 4 -3.38 -9.40 4.54
C ALA A 4 -4.05 -9.46 5.91
N THR A 5 -5.31 -9.90 5.97
CA THR A 5 -6.04 -9.98 7.24
C THR A 5 -5.47 -11.06 8.14
N ALA A 6 -5.01 -12.18 7.55
CA ALA A 6 -4.35 -13.23 8.31
C ALA A 6 -3.06 -12.72 8.99
N ALA A 7 -2.28 -11.90 8.26
CA ALA A 7 -1.06 -11.32 8.80
C ALA A 7 -1.35 -10.39 9.99
N LEU A 8 -2.42 -9.60 9.91
CA LEU A 8 -2.81 -8.71 11.00
C LEU A 8 -3.27 -9.48 12.23
N LYS A 9 -4.05 -10.53 12.04
CA LYS A 9 -4.49 -11.40 13.14
C LYS A 9 -3.30 -12.04 13.82
N LYS A 10 -2.38 -12.57 13.06
CA LYS A 10 -1.16 -13.21 13.59
C LYS A 10 -0.33 -12.22 14.39
N ALA A 11 -0.25 -10.97 13.94
CA ALA A 11 0.51 -9.93 14.63
C ALA A 11 -0.22 -9.33 15.84
N GLY A 12 -1.47 -9.69 16.07
CA GLY A 12 -2.27 -9.15 17.17
C GLY A 12 -2.65 -7.69 16.98
N ILE A 13 -2.75 -7.24 15.74
CA ILE A 13 -3.06 -5.84 15.39
C ILE A 13 -4.56 -5.69 15.17
N SER A 14 -5.15 -4.67 15.81
CA SER A 14 -6.55 -4.32 15.62
C SER A 14 -6.74 -3.63 14.27
N TYR A 15 -7.80 -3.99 13.57
CA TYR A 15 -8.12 -3.40 12.28
C TYR A 15 -9.62 -3.45 12.04
N ARG A 16 -10.08 -2.64 11.07
CA ARG A 16 -11.46 -2.66 10.60
C ARG A 16 -11.48 -3.08 9.14
N LEU A 17 -12.54 -3.77 8.74
CA LEU A 17 -12.76 -4.13 7.34
C LEU A 17 -13.81 -3.22 6.74
N TYR A 18 -13.53 -2.75 5.53
CA TYR A 18 -14.45 -1.93 4.75
C TYR A 18 -14.65 -2.58 3.40
N GLU A 19 -15.88 -2.93 3.08
CA GLU A 19 -16.23 -3.49 1.79
C GLU A 19 -16.88 -2.41 0.92
N TYR A 20 -16.57 -2.42 -0.35
CA TYR A 20 -17.15 -1.50 -1.30
C TYR A 20 -17.30 -2.18 -2.65
N ASP A 21 -18.17 -1.61 -3.50
CA ASP A 21 -18.41 -2.15 -4.83
C ASP A 21 -17.21 -1.88 -5.73
N ALA A 22 -16.54 -2.94 -6.13
CA ALA A 22 -15.40 -2.89 -7.03
C ALA A 22 -15.77 -3.19 -8.48
N ASP A 23 -17.06 -3.37 -8.74
CA ASP A 23 -17.54 -3.65 -10.10
C ASP A 23 -17.26 -2.46 -11.03
N GLY A 24 -17.09 -2.77 -12.30
CA GLY A 24 -16.85 -1.79 -13.32
C GLY A 24 -15.41 -1.76 -13.79
N GLN A 25 -15.15 -0.91 -14.79
CA GLN A 25 -13.83 -0.83 -15.43
C GLN A 25 -13.07 0.38 -14.91
N HIS A 26 -12.78 0.35 -13.61
CA HIS A 26 -12.02 1.41 -13.00
C HIS A 26 -10.54 1.14 -13.15
N HIS A 27 -9.82 2.13 -13.67
CA HIS A 27 -8.36 2.07 -13.74
C HIS A 27 -7.73 2.70 -12.50
N ASP A 28 -8.49 3.51 -11.78
CA ASP A 28 -8.03 4.18 -10.57
C ASP A 28 -8.72 3.61 -9.35
N PHE A 29 -8.21 2.47 -8.91
CA PHE A 29 -8.83 1.71 -7.82
C PHE A 29 -8.82 2.46 -6.49
N GLY A 30 -7.77 3.23 -6.22
CA GLY A 30 -7.66 3.96 -4.95
C GLY A 30 -8.66 5.10 -4.84
N HIS A 31 -8.80 5.91 -5.89
CA HIS A 31 -9.80 6.98 -5.91
C HIS A 31 -11.21 6.42 -5.85
N HIS A 32 -11.45 5.30 -6.54
CA HIS A 32 -12.75 4.64 -6.50
C HIS A 32 -13.09 4.17 -5.08
N ALA A 33 -12.13 3.58 -4.37
CA ALA A 33 -12.33 3.14 -2.99
C ALA A 33 -12.66 4.32 -2.08
N ALA A 34 -11.95 5.44 -2.21
CA ALA A 34 -12.18 6.64 -1.41
C ALA A 34 -13.59 7.17 -1.65
N GLU A 35 -14.02 7.23 -2.91
CA GLU A 35 -15.35 7.70 -3.28
C GLU A 35 -16.45 6.79 -2.74
N GLU A 36 -16.33 5.48 -2.94
CA GLU A 36 -17.33 4.51 -2.50
C GLU A 36 -17.47 4.48 -0.99
N LEU A 37 -16.37 4.63 -0.26
CA LEU A 37 -16.38 4.61 1.20
C LEU A 37 -16.64 5.97 1.83
N GLY A 38 -16.73 7.04 1.01
CA GLY A 38 -16.94 8.38 1.53
C GLY A 38 -15.79 8.87 2.41
N ARG A 39 -14.58 8.44 2.12
CA ARG A 39 -13.41 8.79 2.92
C ARG A 39 -12.53 9.81 2.22
N ASP A 40 -11.80 10.57 3.03
CA ASP A 40 -10.83 11.55 2.53
C ASP A 40 -9.71 10.84 1.78
N GLN A 41 -9.41 11.29 0.58
CA GLN A 41 -8.34 10.72 -0.25
C GLN A 41 -6.98 10.76 0.45
N ALA A 42 -6.77 11.69 1.36
CA ALA A 42 -5.53 11.78 2.13
C ALA A 42 -5.36 10.63 3.12
N GLU A 43 -6.41 9.88 3.40
CA GLU A 43 -6.40 8.74 4.32
C GLU A 43 -6.48 7.39 3.60
N VAL A 44 -6.83 7.41 2.31
CA VAL A 44 -6.93 6.18 1.51
C VAL A 44 -5.64 6.02 0.74
N CYS A 45 -5.02 4.84 0.86
CA CYS A 45 -3.69 4.61 0.34
C CYS A 45 -3.69 3.70 -0.87
N LYS A 46 -2.72 3.91 -1.74
CA LYS A 46 -2.38 2.98 -2.81
C LYS A 46 -1.03 2.37 -2.51
N THR A 47 -0.87 1.10 -2.85
CA THR A 47 0.36 0.35 -2.65
C THR A 47 1.03 0.17 -4.00
N LEU A 48 2.26 0.64 -4.11
CA LEU A 48 3.03 0.61 -5.35
C LEU A 48 4.36 -0.08 -5.11
N LEU A 49 4.68 -1.06 -5.96
CA LEU A 49 5.96 -1.75 -5.88
C LEU A 49 6.93 -1.13 -6.87
N ILE A 50 8.13 -0.88 -6.40
CA ILE A 50 9.23 -0.35 -7.20
C ILE A 50 10.42 -1.28 -7.07
N HIS A 51 11.34 -1.17 -8.02
CA HIS A 51 12.53 -2.01 -8.01
C HIS A 51 13.71 -1.35 -8.68
N HIS A 52 14.89 -1.83 -8.33
CA HIS A 52 16.14 -1.59 -9.05
C HIS A 52 16.83 -2.95 -9.13
N GLU A 53 17.00 -3.44 -10.33
CA GLU A 53 17.52 -4.80 -10.55
C GLU A 53 16.69 -5.82 -9.77
N LYS A 54 17.31 -6.60 -8.88
CA LYS A 54 16.62 -7.62 -8.08
C LYS A 54 16.08 -7.10 -6.75
N SER A 55 16.38 -5.86 -6.40
CA SER A 55 15.91 -5.26 -5.15
C SER A 55 14.53 -4.66 -5.35
N SER A 56 13.60 -4.99 -4.48
CA SER A 56 12.24 -4.46 -4.55
C SER A 56 11.83 -3.80 -3.26
N VAL A 57 10.96 -2.81 -3.38
CA VAL A 57 10.48 -1.99 -2.26
C VAL A 57 8.98 -1.80 -2.42
N THR A 58 8.28 -1.92 -1.31
CA THR A 58 6.84 -1.62 -1.25
C THR A 58 6.68 -0.18 -0.79
N THR A 59 5.86 0.60 -1.49
CA THR A 59 5.56 1.97 -1.10
C THR A 59 4.07 2.12 -0.88
N VAL A 60 3.70 2.95 0.10
CA VAL A 60 2.32 3.24 0.46
C VAL A 60 2.16 4.75 0.49
N VAL A 61 1.33 5.27 -0.39
CA VAL A 61 1.10 6.72 -0.52
C VAL A 61 -0.40 7.01 -0.58
N PRO A 62 -0.84 8.23 -0.18
CA PRO A 62 -2.23 8.61 -0.34
C PRO A 62 -2.64 8.59 -1.82
N VAL A 63 -3.91 8.25 -2.08
CA VAL A 63 -4.39 8.14 -3.47
C VAL A 63 -4.38 9.47 -4.22
N ASN A 64 -4.38 10.60 -3.51
CA ASN A 64 -4.31 11.94 -4.13
C ASN A 64 -2.88 12.44 -4.32
N CYS A 65 -1.91 11.53 -4.23
CA CYS A 65 -0.50 11.88 -4.41
C CYS A 65 0.15 11.01 -5.48
N LYS A 66 1.27 11.48 -6.01
CA LYS A 66 2.15 10.72 -6.89
C LYS A 66 3.33 10.23 -6.08
N LEU A 67 3.76 9.02 -6.34
CA LEU A 67 5.00 8.51 -5.77
C LEU A 67 6.19 9.20 -6.43
N ASN A 68 7.10 9.70 -5.61
CA ASN A 68 8.37 10.24 -6.08
C ASN A 68 9.43 9.12 -6.06
N LEU A 69 9.69 8.55 -7.22
CA LEU A 69 10.60 7.41 -7.36
C LEU A 69 12.01 7.71 -6.88
N LYS A 70 12.49 8.92 -7.14
CA LYS A 70 13.84 9.33 -6.77
C LYS A 70 14.02 9.37 -5.25
N ARG A 71 13.05 9.98 -4.55
CA ARG A 71 13.12 10.04 -3.08
C ARG A 71 12.94 8.66 -2.46
N ALA A 72 12.04 7.85 -2.99
CA ALA A 72 11.85 6.48 -2.51
C ALA A 72 13.12 5.64 -2.70
N ALA A 73 13.77 5.74 -3.87
CA ALA A 73 15.02 5.03 -4.11
C ALA A 73 16.10 5.44 -3.13
N LYS A 74 16.21 6.73 -2.85
CA LYS A 74 17.21 7.26 -1.90
C LYS A 74 17.00 6.69 -0.51
N ILE A 75 15.76 6.69 -0.02
CA ILE A 75 15.43 6.14 1.30
C ILE A 75 15.76 4.65 1.36
N ALA A 76 15.48 3.93 0.28
CA ALA A 76 15.74 2.48 0.20
C ALA A 76 17.20 2.13 -0.04
N GLY A 77 18.06 3.11 -0.26
CA GLY A 77 19.47 2.86 -0.55
C GLY A 77 19.71 2.32 -1.94
N LEU A 78 18.80 2.58 -2.88
CA LEU A 78 18.91 2.15 -4.26
C LEU A 78 19.47 3.28 -5.13
N LYS A 79 20.25 2.92 -6.15
CA LYS A 79 20.81 3.88 -7.09
C LYS A 79 19.71 4.65 -7.83
N ASN A 80 18.70 3.95 -8.25
CA ASN A 80 17.49 4.49 -8.86
C ASN A 80 16.37 3.47 -8.69
N ALA A 81 15.17 3.80 -9.11
CA ALA A 81 14.05 2.86 -9.03
C ALA A 81 13.06 3.14 -10.15
N GLU A 82 12.38 2.10 -10.55
CA GLU A 82 11.28 2.19 -11.51
C GLU A 82 10.10 1.37 -11.02
N MET A 83 8.93 1.68 -11.55
CA MET A 83 7.72 0.93 -11.22
C MET A 83 7.86 -0.51 -11.67
N MET A 84 7.47 -1.44 -10.80
CA MET A 84 7.45 -2.85 -11.15
C MET A 84 6.33 -3.11 -12.16
N GLU A 85 6.62 -3.95 -13.17
CA GLU A 85 5.60 -4.36 -14.13
C GLU A 85 4.44 -5.04 -13.41
N PRO A 86 3.18 -4.79 -13.83
CA PRO A 86 2.01 -5.35 -13.14
C PRO A 86 2.09 -6.88 -12.94
N ALA A 87 2.46 -7.62 -13.97
CA ALA A 87 2.58 -9.07 -13.86
C ALA A 87 3.64 -9.49 -12.84
N ALA A 88 4.77 -8.78 -12.79
CA ALA A 88 5.82 -9.05 -11.82
C ALA A 88 5.37 -8.73 -10.40
N ALA A 89 4.63 -7.63 -10.23
CA ALA A 89 4.08 -7.26 -8.92
C ALA A 89 3.08 -8.30 -8.44
N GLU A 90 2.24 -8.81 -9.32
CA GLU A 90 1.28 -9.87 -8.96
C GLU A 90 1.99 -11.15 -8.55
N ARG A 91 3.02 -11.55 -9.28
CA ARG A 91 3.81 -12.74 -8.92
C ARG A 91 4.51 -12.59 -7.58
N ALA A 92 5.07 -11.41 -7.33
CA ALA A 92 5.82 -11.16 -6.10
C ALA A 92 4.92 -11.09 -4.88
N THR A 93 3.78 -10.43 -4.99
CA THR A 93 2.89 -10.19 -3.85
C THR A 93 1.85 -11.29 -3.63
N GLY A 94 1.46 -11.97 -4.70
CA GLY A 94 0.36 -12.93 -4.65
C GLY A 94 -1.02 -12.27 -4.75
N TYR A 95 -1.05 -10.96 -4.96
CA TYR A 95 -2.28 -10.19 -5.12
C TYR A 95 -2.46 -9.75 -6.56
N VAL A 96 -3.69 -9.42 -6.95
CA VAL A 96 -3.97 -8.87 -8.28
C VAL A 96 -3.94 -7.34 -8.22
N VAL A 97 -3.61 -6.71 -9.34
CA VAL A 97 -3.62 -5.24 -9.46
C VAL A 97 -5.00 -4.73 -9.06
N GLY A 98 -5.04 -3.66 -8.27
CA GLY A 98 -6.25 -3.13 -7.66
C GLY A 98 -6.53 -3.73 -6.29
N GLY A 99 -5.89 -4.84 -5.95
CA GLY A 99 -6.02 -5.48 -4.65
C GLY A 99 -4.68 -5.77 -3.97
N ILE A 100 -3.60 -5.16 -4.47
CA ILE A 100 -2.27 -5.36 -3.85
C ILE A 100 -2.23 -4.67 -2.50
N SER A 101 -1.95 -5.47 -1.47
CA SER A 101 -1.81 -4.98 -0.09
C SER A 101 -0.34 -4.90 0.30
N PRO A 102 0.03 -3.97 1.19
CA PRO A 102 1.37 -3.98 1.78
C PRO A 102 1.55 -5.08 2.83
N LEU A 103 0.45 -5.75 3.19
CA LEU A 103 0.42 -6.76 4.24
C LEU A 103 0.36 -8.16 3.65
N GLY A 104 1.03 -9.12 4.28
CA GLY A 104 0.89 -10.51 3.92
C GLY A 104 1.35 -10.87 2.52
N GLN A 105 2.30 -10.15 1.96
CA GLN A 105 2.80 -10.41 0.62
C GLN A 105 3.50 -11.77 0.55
N LYS A 106 3.33 -12.46 -0.58
CA LYS A 106 3.91 -13.79 -0.80
C LYS A 106 5.43 -13.75 -0.70
N ARG A 107 6.06 -12.76 -1.34
CA ARG A 107 7.49 -12.48 -1.20
C ARG A 107 7.66 -11.12 -0.58
N ARG A 108 8.34 -11.08 0.54
CA ARG A 108 8.55 -9.83 1.25
C ARG A 108 9.58 -9.00 0.49
N THR A 109 9.26 -7.73 0.25
CA THR A 109 10.23 -6.80 -0.32
C THR A 109 11.26 -6.43 0.74
N GLN A 110 12.40 -5.88 0.31
CA GLN A 110 13.47 -5.53 1.25
C GLN A 110 13.07 -4.42 2.22
N LEU A 111 12.11 -3.57 1.83
CA LEU A 111 11.68 -2.44 2.66
C LEU A 111 10.25 -2.07 2.28
N THR A 112 9.48 -1.61 3.26
CA THR A 112 8.21 -0.94 3.05
C THR A 112 8.36 0.50 3.52
N ILE A 113 8.04 1.46 2.65
CA ILE A 113 8.08 2.89 2.97
C ILE A 113 6.65 3.41 2.94
N VAL A 114 6.21 3.97 4.06
CA VAL A 114 4.88 4.59 4.18
C VAL A 114 5.08 6.09 4.15
N ASP A 115 4.34 6.79 3.29
CA ASP A 115 4.55 8.22 3.16
C ASP A 115 4.39 8.96 4.50
N ALA A 116 5.29 9.90 4.75
CA ALA A 116 5.34 10.63 6.01
C ALA A 116 4.06 11.40 6.32
N SER A 117 3.29 11.79 5.30
CA SER A 117 2.01 12.50 5.49
C SER A 117 0.98 11.65 6.22
N LEU A 118 1.15 10.34 6.23
CA LEU A 118 0.22 9.40 6.88
C LEU A 118 0.51 9.24 8.37
N GLN A 119 1.69 9.62 8.81
CA GLN A 119 2.08 9.51 10.22
C GLN A 119 1.20 10.42 11.07
N GLY A 120 0.73 9.91 12.20
CA GLY A 120 -0.10 10.69 13.12
C GLY A 120 -1.59 10.67 12.82
N LYS A 121 -2.02 10.11 11.71
CA LYS A 121 -3.45 9.93 11.45
C LYS A 121 -4.00 8.82 12.34
N LYS A 122 -5.29 8.90 12.67
CA LYS A 122 -5.92 7.87 13.51
C LYS A 122 -6.09 6.56 12.77
N GLU A 123 -6.55 6.65 11.53
CA GLU A 123 -6.82 5.48 10.70
C GLU A 123 -6.48 5.80 9.25
N ILE A 124 -5.79 4.88 8.60
CA ILE A 124 -5.57 4.91 7.16
C ILE A 124 -6.15 3.64 6.56
N LEU A 125 -6.52 3.70 5.28
CA LEU A 125 -7.07 2.55 4.57
C LEU A 125 -6.07 2.05 3.55
N VAL A 126 -5.75 0.77 3.63
CA VAL A 126 -4.93 0.08 2.63
C VAL A 126 -5.72 -1.08 2.04
N SER A 127 -5.31 -1.59 0.88
CA SER A 127 -5.99 -2.75 0.32
C SER A 127 -5.97 -3.92 1.29
N GLY A 128 -7.10 -4.59 1.40
CA GLY A 128 -7.23 -5.79 2.22
C GLY A 128 -6.80 -7.08 1.51
N GLY A 129 -6.28 -6.97 0.29
CA GLY A 129 -5.79 -8.13 -0.45
C GLY A 129 -6.70 -8.60 -1.58
N LYS A 130 -7.73 -7.84 -1.88
CA LYS A 130 -8.58 -8.05 -3.05
C LYS A 130 -9.31 -6.76 -3.40
N ARG A 131 -9.76 -6.63 -4.64
CA ARG A 131 -10.58 -5.49 -5.05
C ARG A 131 -11.87 -5.49 -4.23
N GLY A 132 -12.28 -4.32 -3.78
CA GLY A 132 -13.51 -4.17 -3.00
C GLY A 132 -13.35 -4.37 -1.51
N LEU A 133 -12.13 -4.61 -1.03
CA LEU A 133 -11.86 -4.78 0.39
C LEU A 133 -10.73 -3.88 0.83
N SER A 134 -10.99 -3.02 1.80
CA SER A 134 -9.97 -2.18 2.45
C SER A 134 -9.84 -2.55 3.93
N VAL A 135 -8.65 -2.39 4.44
CA VAL A 135 -8.35 -2.56 5.87
C VAL A 135 -8.02 -1.18 6.43
N GLY A 136 -8.72 -0.82 7.50
CA GLY A 136 -8.44 0.39 8.27
C GLY A 136 -7.60 0.04 9.49
N LEU A 137 -6.49 0.74 9.66
CA LEU A 137 -5.61 0.56 10.82
C LEU A 137 -4.82 1.83 11.10
N ALA A 138 -4.23 1.90 12.29
CA ALA A 138 -3.35 3.01 12.62
C ALA A 138 -2.07 2.92 11.79
N PRO A 139 -1.53 4.05 11.31
CA PRO A 139 -0.28 4.04 10.53
C PRO A 139 0.89 3.39 11.25
N ASP A 140 1.02 3.61 12.56
CA ASP A 140 2.08 2.99 13.36
C ASP A 140 1.95 1.46 13.36
N ASP A 141 0.72 0.96 13.33
CA ASP A 141 0.48 -0.49 13.26
C ASP A 141 0.86 -1.06 11.90
N LEU A 142 0.70 -0.28 10.83
CA LEU A 142 1.16 -0.69 9.51
C LEU A 142 2.69 -0.81 9.49
N ILE A 143 3.39 0.15 10.08
CA ILE A 143 4.85 0.09 10.23
C ILE A 143 5.24 -1.16 11.01
N LYS A 144 4.56 -1.43 12.12
CA LYS A 144 4.83 -2.59 12.96
C LYS A 144 4.62 -3.91 12.18
N ALA A 145 3.53 -4.00 11.44
CA ALA A 145 3.19 -5.21 10.69
C ALA A 145 4.14 -5.48 9.53
N THR A 146 4.70 -4.43 8.92
CA THR A 146 5.56 -4.55 7.73
C THR A 146 7.05 -4.47 8.06
N GLY A 147 7.40 -3.99 9.26
CA GLY A 147 8.78 -3.67 9.58
C GLY A 147 9.29 -2.46 8.82
N GLY A 148 8.37 -1.63 8.32
CA GLY A 148 8.71 -0.51 7.45
C GLY A 148 9.14 0.75 8.16
N VAL A 149 9.23 1.82 7.38
CA VAL A 149 9.60 3.15 7.87
C VAL A 149 8.68 4.20 7.25
N PHE A 150 8.53 5.33 7.92
CA PHE A 150 7.94 6.50 7.30
C PHE A 150 9.00 7.25 6.50
N GLY A 151 8.61 7.81 5.38
CA GLY A 151 9.52 8.60 4.56
C GLY A 151 8.76 9.54 3.63
N ASP A 152 9.37 10.67 3.29
CA ASP A 152 8.78 11.66 2.39
C ASP A 152 8.94 11.18 0.95
N ILE A 153 7.94 10.48 0.42
CA ILE A 153 7.99 9.86 -0.90
C ILE A 153 6.83 10.27 -1.81
N ALA A 154 5.94 11.14 -1.36
CA ALA A 154 4.76 11.52 -2.15
C ALA A 154 4.76 13.01 -2.48
N ASP A 155 4.31 13.31 -3.69
CA ASP A 155 4.07 14.68 -4.13
C ASP A 155 2.58 14.83 -4.44
N PRO A 156 1.98 16.03 -4.28
CA PRO A 156 0.59 16.26 -4.69
C PRO A 156 0.41 15.97 -6.18
N GLU A 157 -0.74 15.43 -6.53
CA GLU A 157 -1.10 15.25 -7.93
C GLU A 157 -1.40 16.58 -8.62
#